data_e1ef8b0b11a07f06274d725526700d69
#
_entry.id   e1ef8b0b11a07f06274d725526700d69
#
_cell.length_a   1.000
_cell.length_b   1.000
_cell.length_c   1.000
_cell.angle_alpha   90.00
_cell.angle_beta   90.00
_cell.angle_gamma   90.00
#
_symmetry.space_group_name_H-M   'P 1'
#
loop_
_entity.id
_entity.type
_entity.pdbx_description
1 polymer ?
#
loop_
_entity_poly.entity_id
_entity_poly.type
_entity_poly.pdbx_seq_one_letter_code
_entity_poly.pdbx_strand_id
1 'polypeptide(L)'
;MAGYDSHQVGDATEISTTPEAVPAPWLLVAIPGTLLVLLALSMSFFGGLIAAGFVYGAMYLLMHSKQATQYRVPARFRVSKTGIEVNGNSIPKDAIHRVIIRNHVLKAAGDVIVVADPNVHSGQQNVVAGMNWAIQKLGPISYRVDAEARGVPTTLAGGLTEPTASAIMMDVNKALQLG
;
A
#
# COMPACT_ATOMS: atom_id res chain seq x y z
N MET A 1 6.74 2.06 -11.13
CA MET A 1 5.55 2.95 -11.13
C MET A 1 4.33 2.07 -10.94
N ALA A 2 3.46 2.41 -9.98
CA ALA A 2 2.19 1.74 -9.84
C ALA A 2 1.45 1.79 -11.17
N GLY A 3 1.13 0.64 -11.71
CA GLY A 3 0.34 0.54 -12.92
C GLY A 3 -1.14 0.58 -12.56
N TYR A 4 -1.89 1.44 -13.22
CA TYR A 4 -3.34 1.48 -13.16
C TYR A 4 -3.86 1.52 -14.59
N ASP A 5 -4.75 0.61 -14.90
CA ASP A 5 -5.42 0.51 -16.19
C ASP A 5 -6.90 0.28 -15.99
N SER A 6 -7.72 1.03 -16.71
CA SER A 6 -9.16 0.86 -16.67
C SER A 6 -9.72 0.82 -18.09
N HIS A 7 -10.51 -0.19 -18.38
CA HIS A 7 -11.15 -0.33 -19.67
C HIS A 7 -12.59 -0.82 -19.53
N GLN A 8 -13.43 -0.40 -20.44
CA GLN A 8 -14.82 -0.79 -20.45
C GLN A 8 -14.99 -2.14 -21.13
N VAL A 9 -15.65 -3.07 -20.45
CA VAL A 9 -15.99 -4.41 -20.94
C VAL A 9 -17.51 -4.58 -20.86
N GLY A 10 -18.20 -4.30 -21.95
CA GLY A 10 -19.68 -4.25 -21.96
C GLY A 10 -20.20 -3.15 -21.04
N ASP A 11 -21.06 -3.50 -20.09
CA ASP A 11 -21.64 -2.57 -19.12
C ASP A 11 -20.80 -2.37 -17.84
N ALA A 12 -19.66 -3.04 -17.76
CA ALA A 12 -18.77 -2.97 -16.61
C ALA A 12 -17.44 -2.31 -16.98
N THR A 13 -16.84 -1.62 -16.02
CA THR A 13 -15.46 -1.14 -16.08
C THR A 13 -14.58 -2.16 -15.38
N GLU A 14 -13.64 -2.71 -16.11
CA GLU A 14 -12.59 -3.57 -15.54
C GLU A 14 -11.39 -2.72 -15.16
N ILE A 15 -10.96 -2.87 -13.92
CA ILE A 15 -9.85 -2.13 -13.34
C ILE A 15 -8.78 -3.13 -12.96
N SER A 16 -7.57 -2.93 -13.48
CA SER A 16 -6.39 -3.70 -13.11
C SER A 16 -5.33 -2.79 -12.48
N THR A 17 -4.71 -3.26 -11.42
CA THR A 17 -3.71 -2.50 -10.68
C THR A 17 -2.47 -3.32 -10.41
N THR A 18 -1.32 -2.68 -10.56
CA THR A 18 -0.03 -3.23 -10.12
C THR A 18 0.49 -2.36 -8.99
N PRO A 19 0.76 -2.92 -7.81
CA PRO A 19 1.25 -2.16 -6.67
C PRO A 19 2.61 -1.53 -6.97
N GLU A 20 2.89 -0.39 -6.34
CA GLU A 20 4.20 0.25 -6.41
C GLU A 20 5.27 -0.65 -5.78
N ALA A 21 6.43 -0.70 -6.39
CA ALA A 21 7.55 -1.46 -5.85
C ALA A 21 8.00 -0.88 -4.50
N VAL A 22 8.23 -1.76 -3.52
CA VAL A 22 8.81 -1.33 -2.25
C VAL A 22 10.22 -0.81 -2.51
N PRO A 23 10.54 0.43 -2.09
CA PRO A 23 11.91 0.93 -2.19
C PRO A 23 12.83 -0.02 -1.45
N ALA A 24 13.86 -0.49 -2.12
CA ALA A 24 14.79 -1.45 -1.52
C ALA A 24 15.56 -0.78 -0.37
N PRO A 25 15.31 -1.13 0.89
CA PRO A 25 16.05 -0.59 2.02
C PRO A 25 17.49 -1.13 2.08
N TRP A 26 17.83 -2.05 1.18
CA TRP A 26 19.08 -2.77 1.19
C TRP A 26 20.31 -1.85 1.11
N LEU A 27 20.25 -0.73 0.40
CA LEU A 27 21.37 0.24 0.33
C LEU A 27 21.68 0.88 1.68
N LEU A 28 20.65 1.17 2.50
CA LEU A 28 20.84 1.77 3.81
C LEU A 28 21.38 0.77 4.85
N VAL A 29 21.12 -0.51 4.65
CA VAL A 29 21.56 -1.57 5.56
C VAL A 29 22.82 -2.26 5.02
N ALA A 30 22.94 -2.40 3.69
CA ALA A 30 24.07 -3.09 3.07
C ALA A 30 25.40 -2.37 3.31
N ILE A 31 25.45 -1.04 3.16
CA ILE A 31 26.72 -0.30 3.33
C ILE A 31 27.24 -0.40 4.77
N PRO A 32 26.49 0.03 5.82
CA PRO A 32 26.97 -0.08 7.20
C PRO A 32 27.08 -1.54 7.64
N GLY A 33 26.21 -2.42 7.17
CA GLY A 33 26.24 -3.84 7.45
C GLY A 33 27.51 -4.51 6.90
N THR A 34 27.87 -4.22 5.66
CA THR A 34 29.09 -4.75 5.04
C THR A 34 30.34 -4.25 5.75
N LEU A 35 30.39 -2.97 6.14
CA LEU A 35 31.47 -2.42 6.94
C LEU A 35 31.60 -3.13 8.27
N LEU A 36 30.50 -3.41 8.96
CA LEU A 36 30.48 -4.12 10.24
C LEU A 36 30.95 -5.56 10.08
N VAL A 37 30.53 -6.25 9.00
CA VAL A 37 31.02 -7.62 8.69
C VAL A 37 32.51 -7.61 8.40
N LEU A 38 33.02 -6.67 7.62
CA LEU A 38 34.46 -6.56 7.32
C LEU A 38 35.27 -6.27 8.59
N LEU A 39 34.78 -5.40 9.47
CA LEU A 39 35.40 -5.11 10.74
C LEU A 39 35.45 -6.38 11.64
N ALA A 40 34.34 -7.11 11.72
CA ALA A 40 34.27 -8.34 12.51
C ALA A 40 35.16 -9.45 11.94
N LEU A 41 35.28 -9.57 10.61
CA LEU A 41 36.18 -10.49 9.94
C LEU A 41 37.66 -10.17 10.24
N SER A 42 38.00 -8.89 10.36
CA SER A 42 39.36 -8.48 10.72
C SER A 42 39.74 -8.89 12.15
N MET A 43 38.77 -9.07 13.04
CA MET A 43 38.99 -9.53 14.43
C MET A 43 38.96 -11.05 14.56
N SER A 44 38.03 -11.72 13.92
CA SER A 44 37.95 -13.18 13.82
C SER A 44 37.03 -13.65 12.70
N PHE A 45 37.37 -14.78 12.08
CA PHE A 45 36.53 -15.38 11.04
C PHE A 45 35.12 -15.74 11.54
N PHE A 46 35.02 -16.32 12.72
CA PHE A 46 33.74 -16.67 13.34
C PHE A 46 32.90 -15.43 13.70
N GLY A 47 33.52 -14.37 14.18
CA GLY A 47 32.86 -13.09 14.46
C GLY A 47 32.24 -12.50 13.21
N GLY A 48 32.96 -12.56 12.09
CA GLY A 48 32.45 -12.11 10.79
C GLY A 48 31.21 -12.89 10.29
N LEU A 49 31.21 -14.22 10.43
CA LEU A 49 30.07 -15.06 10.06
C LEU A 49 28.85 -14.75 10.91
N ILE A 50 29.01 -14.58 12.22
CA ILE A 50 27.91 -14.23 13.12
C ILE A 50 27.35 -12.85 12.76
N ALA A 51 28.21 -11.86 12.57
CA ALA A 51 27.77 -10.51 12.16
C ALA A 51 27.03 -10.53 10.82
N ALA A 52 27.52 -11.29 9.85
CA ALA A 52 26.84 -11.46 8.56
C ALA A 52 25.44 -12.06 8.74
N GLY A 53 25.32 -13.13 9.54
CA GLY A 53 24.02 -13.76 9.84
C GLY A 53 23.02 -12.78 10.44
N PHE A 54 23.44 -11.93 11.39
CA PHE A 54 22.59 -10.91 12.00
C PHE A 54 22.16 -9.83 10.98
N VAL A 55 23.10 -9.30 10.21
CA VAL A 55 22.81 -8.23 9.23
C VAL A 55 21.87 -8.71 8.14
N TYR A 56 22.20 -9.85 7.52
CA TYR A 56 21.35 -10.39 6.44
C TYR A 56 20.03 -10.94 6.96
N GLY A 57 20.00 -11.52 8.16
CA GLY A 57 18.77 -11.96 8.81
C GLY A 57 17.83 -10.80 9.13
N ALA A 58 18.35 -9.71 9.69
CA ALA A 58 17.58 -8.50 9.96
C ALA A 58 17.05 -7.87 8.66
N MET A 59 17.87 -7.82 7.61
CA MET A 59 17.46 -7.31 6.30
C MET A 59 16.34 -8.17 5.69
N TYR A 60 16.47 -9.49 5.77
CA TYR A 60 15.43 -10.41 5.32
C TYR A 60 14.10 -10.19 6.04
N LEU A 61 14.12 -10.07 7.37
CA LEU A 61 12.93 -9.81 8.19
C LEU A 61 12.27 -8.46 7.85
N LEU A 62 13.07 -7.42 7.62
CA LEU A 62 12.58 -6.10 7.23
C LEU A 62 11.88 -6.13 5.86
N MET A 63 12.48 -6.82 4.88
CA MET A 63 11.92 -6.93 3.53
C MET A 63 10.64 -7.75 3.48
N HIS A 64 10.51 -8.76 4.34
CA HIS A 64 9.35 -9.65 4.42
C HIS A 64 8.39 -9.27 5.55
N SER A 65 8.55 -8.09 6.14
CA SER A 65 7.63 -7.62 7.16
C SER A 65 6.20 -7.52 6.60
N LYS A 66 5.20 -7.89 7.40
CA LYS A 66 3.79 -7.77 7.01
C LYS A 66 3.42 -6.35 6.62
N GLN A 67 4.04 -5.34 7.24
CA GLN A 67 3.81 -3.94 6.93
C GLN A 67 4.28 -3.57 5.51
N ALA A 68 5.40 -4.18 5.04
CA ALA A 68 5.91 -3.91 3.71
C ALA A 68 5.13 -4.63 2.61
N THR A 69 4.58 -5.82 2.88
CA THR A 69 3.93 -6.69 1.88
C THR A 69 2.41 -6.68 1.96
N GLN A 70 1.84 -6.25 3.09
CA GLN A 70 0.40 -6.24 3.27
C GLN A 70 -0.30 -5.37 2.22
N TYR A 71 -1.33 -5.91 1.58
CA TYR A 71 -2.11 -5.27 0.51
C TYR A 71 -1.34 -4.96 -0.79
N ARG A 72 -0.10 -5.44 -0.95
CA ARG A 72 0.70 -5.23 -2.17
C ARG A 72 0.59 -6.42 -3.12
N VAL A 73 -0.62 -6.72 -3.55
CA VAL A 73 -0.91 -7.79 -4.50
C VAL A 73 -1.55 -7.15 -5.72
N PRO A 74 -1.14 -7.52 -6.95
CA PRO A 74 -1.85 -7.12 -8.15
C PRO A 74 -3.33 -7.45 -8.00
N ALA A 75 -4.19 -6.49 -8.27
CA ALA A 75 -5.62 -6.65 -8.13
C ALA A 75 -6.31 -6.44 -9.47
N ARG A 76 -7.33 -7.23 -9.72
CA ARG A 76 -8.22 -7.11 -10.87
C ARG A 76 -9.65 -7.26 -10.38
N PHE A 77 -10.46 -6.27 -10.67
CA PHE A 77 -11.86 -6.25 -10.26
C PHE A 77 -12.72 -5.53 -11.32
N ARG A 78 -14.00 -5.83 -11.29
CA ARG A 78 -14.99 -5.25 -12.21
C ARG A 78 -15.99 -4.43 -11.44
N VAL A 79 -16.33 -3.29 -12.01
CA VAL A 79 -17.32 -2.37 -11.45
C VAL A 79 -18.42 -2.15 -12.49
N SER A 80 -19.66 -2.37 -12.10
CA SER A 80 -20.83 -2.14 -12.92
C SER A 80 -21.85 -1.27 -12.17
N LYS A 81 -22.91 -0.85 -12.86
CA LYS A 81 -24.02 -0.13 -12.21
C LYS A 81 -24.71 -0.94 -11.11
N THR A 82 -24.55 -2.25 -11.10
CA THR A 82 -25.19 -3.18 -10.15
C THR A 82 -24.32 -3.51 -8.97
N GLY A 83 -22.98 -3.26 -9.05
CA GLY A 83 -22.07 -3.55 -7.94
C GLY A 83 -20.62 -3.76 -8.37
N ILE A 84 -19.83 -4.30 -7.45
CA ILE A 84 -18.41 -4.58 -7.62
C ILE A 84 -18.19 -6.09 -7.55
N GLU A 85 -17.43 -6.63 -8.48
CA GLU A 85 -16.95 -8.01 -8.47
C GLU A 85 -15.45 -8.03 -8.24
N VAL A 86 -15.01 -8.64 -7.14
CA VAL A 86 -13.61 -8.75 -6.75
C VAL A 86 -13.30 -10.17 -6.29
N ASN A 87 -12.27 -10.81 -6.85
CA ASN A 87 -11.85 -12.18 -6.51
C ASN A 87 -13.01 -13.20 -6.54
N GLY A 88 -13.93 -13.07 -7.50
CA GLY A 88 -15.10 -13.93 -7.63
C GLY A 88 -16.24 -13.64 -6.66
N ASN A 89 -16.09 -12.66 -5.75
CA ASN A 89 -17.13 -12.22 -4.85
C ASN A 89 -17.83 -10.99 -5.43
N SER A 90 -19.15 -11.01 -5.47
CA SER A 90 -19.97 -9.88 -5.92
C SER A 90 -20.50 -9.10 -4.72
N ILE A 91 -20.27 -7.79 -4.72
CA ILE A 91 -20.78 -6.85 -3.73
C ILE A 91 -21.85 -6.01 -4.42
N PRO A 92 -23.12 -6.20 -4.12
CA PRO A 92 -24.19 -5.46 -4.76
C PRO A 92 -24.15 -3.96 -4.36
N LYS A 93 -24.53 -3.09 -5.28
CA LYS A 93 -24.48 -1.63 -5.11
C LYS A 93 -25.21 -1.14 -3.87
N ASP A 94 -26.38 -1.70 -3.60
CA ASP A 94 -27.23 -1.34 -2.45
C ASP A 94 -26.59 -1.68 -1.09
N ALA A 95 -25.63 -2.60 -1.07
CA ALA A 95 -24.85 -2.92 0.11
C ALA A 95 -23.62 -2.01 0.31
N ILE A 96 -23.22 -1.27 -0.74
CA ILE A 96 -22.04 -0.39 -0.69
C ILE A 96 -22.45 0.96 -0.13
N HIS A 97 -21.93 1.29 1.05
CA HIS A 97 -22.16 2.59 1.68
C HIS A 97 -21.27 3.67 1.10
N ARG A 98 -19.99 3.33 0.87
CA ARG A 98 -18.99 4.27 0.34
C ARG A 98 -17.74 3.53 -0.15
N VAL A 99 -16.98 4.21 -1.01
CA VAL A 99 -15.63 3.82 -1.40
C VAL A 99 -14.67 4.78 -0.72
N ILE A 100 -13.65 4.26 -0.05
CA ILE A 100 -12.73 5.05 0.77
C ILE A 100 -11.28 4.72 0.44
N ILE A 101 -10.43 5.72 0.58
CA ILE A 101 -8.98 5.56 0.50
C ILE A 101 -8.43 5.50 1.92
N ARG A 102 -7.60 4.50 2.19
CA ARG A 102 -6.90 4.36 3.47
C ARG A 102 -5.42 4.18 3.24
N ASN A 103 -4.61 4.69 4.16
CA ASN A 103 -3.19 4.41 4.19
C ASN A 103 -2.88 3.52 5.39
N HIS A 104 -2.47 2.26 5.14
CA HIS A 104 -2.28 1.29 6.22
C HIS A 104 -0.98 1.50 7.01
N VAL A 105 0.00 2.21 6.44
CA VAL A 105 1.26 2.53 7.14
C VAL A 105 1.07 3.77 8.02
N LEU A 106 0.38 4.79 7.52
CA LEU A 106 0.08 5.99 8.29
C LEU A 106 -0.98 5.74 9.36
N LYS A 107 -1.85 4.74 9.18
CA LYS A 107 -2.83 4.33 10.19
C LYS A 107 -2.17 3.87 11.49
N ALA A 108 -0.99 3.26 11.42
CA ALA A 108 -0.21 2.92 12.61
C ALA A 108 0.25 4.16 13.40
N ALA A 109 0.14 5.36 12.81
CA ALA A 109 0.51 6.65 13.41
C ALA A 109 -0.69 7.55 13.76
N GLY A 110 -1.91 7.09 13.53
CA GLY A 110 -3.15 7.83 13.75
C GLY A 110 -4.05 7.79 12.51
N ASP A 111 -5.34 7.60 12.68
CA ASP A 111 -6.29 7.44 11.58
C ASP A 111 -6.30 8.69 10.65
N VAL A 112 -5.67 8.58 9.49
CA VAL A 112 -5.87 9.51 8.39
C VAL A 112 -6.86 8.86 7.43
N ILE A 113 -8.13 9.14 7.58
CA ILE A 113 -9.16 8.85 6.59
C ILE A 113 -9.15 10.03 5.61
N VAL A 114 -8.58 9.84 4.44
CA VAL A 114 -8.79 10.78 3.35
C VAL A 114 -10.16 10.48 2.76
N VAL A 115 -11.17 11.21 3.21
CA VAL A 115 -12.45 11.26 2.52
C VAL A 115 -12.21 12.17 1.32
N ALA A 116 -12.60 11.75 0.14
CA ALA A 116 -12.53 12.58 -1.06
C ALA A 116 -13.64 13.66 -1.00
N ASP A 117 -13.41 14.66 -0.18
CA ASP A 117 -14.08 15.94 -0.26
C ASP A 117 -13.08 16.91 -0.91
N PRO A 118 -13.37 17.46 -2.10
CA PRO A 118 -12.48 18.37 -2.80
C PRO A 118 -12.16 19.64 -1.99
N ASN A 119 -12.85 19.89 -0.88
CA ASN A 119 -12.68 21.07 -0.03
C ASN A 119 -11.88 20.80 1.26
N VAL A 120 -11.49 19.55 1.54
CA VAL A 120 -10.67 19.24 2.71
C VAL A 120 -9.18 19.39 2.37
N HIS A 121 -8.65 20.56 2.61
CA HIS A 121 -7.20 20.80 2.61
C HIS A 121 -6.58 20.02 3.78
N SER A 122 -5.67 19.11 3.47
CA SER A 122 -4.93 18.28 4.41
C SER A 122 -4.00 19.11 5.29
N GLY A 123 -4.56 19.72 6.34
CA GLY A 123 -3.82 20.49 7.35
C GLY A 123 -3.01 19.68 8.36
N GLN A 124 -2.82 18.37 8.16
CA GLN A 124 -2.15 17.49 9.14
C GLN A 124 -0.74 17.01 8.72
N GLN A 125 -0.01 17.78 7.93
CA GLN A 125 1.36 17.42 7.55
C GLN A 125 2.40 17.52 8.68
N ASN A 126 2.06 18.00 9.87
CA ASN A 126 3.06 18.42 10.87
C ASN A 126 3.29 17.44 12.04
N VAL A 127 2.74 16.24 12.05
CA VAL A 127 2.90 15.33 13.21
C VAL A 127 4.04 14.31 13.05
N VAL A 128 4.81 14.35 11.98
CA VAL A 128 5.74 13.26 11.64
C VAL A 128 7.22 13.62 11.75
N ALA A 129 7.58 14.66 12.46
CA ALA A 129 8.98 14.95 12.79
C ALA A 129 9.48 13.93 13.85
N GLY A 130 10.02 12.82 13.39
CA GLY A 130 10.54 11.71 14.21
C GLY A 130 10.14 10.31 13.74
N MET A 131 9.35 10.23 12.69
CA MET A 131 8.89 8.95 12.17
C MET A 131 9.96 8.17 11.44
N ASN A 132 9.94 6.89 11.72
CA ASN A 132 10.80 5.85 11.20
C ASN A 132 10.90 5.90 9.66
N TRP A 133 12.08 5.67 9.09
CA TRP A 133 12.35 5.60 7.64
C TRP A 133 11.28 4.81 6.88
N ALA A 134 10.80 3.69 7.47
CA ALA A 134 9.76 2.87 6.87
C ALA A 134 8.48 3.67 6.56
N ILE A 135 8.06 4.56 7.44
CA ILE A 135 6.86 5.39 7.27
C ILE A 135 7.09 6.44 6.19
N GLN A 136 8.26 7.06 6.16
CA GLN A 136 8.60 8.05 5.13
C GLN A 136 8.69 7.45 3.73
N LYS A 137 9.19 6.22 3.60
CA LYS A 137 9.36 5.56 2.29
C LYS A 137 8.17 4.71 1.88
N LEU A 138 7.50 4.06 2.83
CA LEU A 138 6.34 3.22 2.54
C LEU A 138 5.02 4.00 2.59
N GLY A 139 4.91 5.03 3.41
CA GLY A 139 3.70 5.85 3.53
C GLY A 139 3.17 6.33 2.18
N PRO A 140 3.99 6.98 1.33
CA PRO A 140 3.54 7.52 0.04
C PRO A 140 3.00 6.47 -0.95
N ILE A 141 3.35 5.19 -0.76
CA ILE A 141 3.02 4.08 -1.65
C ILE A 141 2.18 3.00 -0.95
N SER A 142 1.54 3.31 0.16
CA SER A 142 0.79 2.36 0.97
C SER A 142 -0.70 2.68 1.03
N TYR A 143 -1.18 3.41 0.04
CA TYR A 143 -2.60 3.68 -0.11
C TYR A 143 -3.33 2.45 -0.63
N ARG A 144 -4.57 2.29 -0.21
CA ARG A 144 -5.48 1.27 -0.67
C ARG A 144 -6.87 1.85 -0.86
N VAL A 145 -7.62 1.26 -1.78
CA VAL A 145 -9.01 1.57 -2.02
C VAL A 145 -9.86 0.45 -1.45
N ASP A 146 -10.76 0.78 -0.55
CA ASP A 146 -11.68 -0.15 0.08
C ASP A 146 -13.13 0.22 -0.29
N ALA A 147 -13.95 -0.78 -0.63
CA ALA A 147 -15.39 -0.66 -0.66
C ALA A 147 -15.96 -1.06 0.72
N GLU A 148 -16.68 -0.17 1.36
CA GLU A 148 -17.32 -0.46 2.64
C GLU A 148 -18.76 -0.92 2.40
N ALA A 149 -19.00 -2.20 2.63
CA ALA A 149 -20.30 -2.82 2.47
C ALA A 149 -20.77 -3.39 3.81
N ARG A 150 -21.96 -2.99 4.28
CA ARG A 150 -22.54 -3.44 5.55
C ARG A 150 -21.59 -3.28 6.75
N GLY A 151 -20.79 -2.21 6.78
CA GLY A 151 -19.82 -1.95 7.82
C GLY A 151 -18.51 -2.76 7.74
N VAL A 152 -18.35 -3.61 6.72
CA VAL A 152 -17.15 -4.40 6.50
C VAL A 152 -16.38 -3.83 5.29
N PRO A 153 -15.12 -3.39 5.48
CA PRO A 153 -14.31 -2.91 4.37
C PRO A 153 -13.75 -4.10 3.56
N THR A 154 -13.96 -4.08 2.25
CA THR A 154 -13.35 -5.01 1.29
C THR A 154 -12.31 -4.25 0.48
N THR A 155 -11.06 -4.67 0.54
CA THR A 155 -9.97 -4.05 -0.22
C THR A 155 -10.09 -4.42 -1.71
N LEU A 156 -10.20 -3.40 -2.55
CA LEU A 156 -10.26 -3.53 -4.00
C LEU A 156 -8.85 -3.52 -4.61
N ALA A 157 -8.00 -2.62 -4.13
CA ALA A 157 -6.62 -2.47 -4.58
C ALA A 157 -5.76 -1.88 -3.48
N GLY A 158 -4.46 -2.17 -3.48
CA GLY A 158 -3.54 -1.67 -2.45
C GLY A 158 -2.10 -1.59 -2.92
N GLY A 159 -1.25 -0.98 -2.08
CA GLY A 159 0.14 -0.69 -2.45
C GLY A 159 0.25 0.41 -3.51
N LEU A 160 -0.64 1.39 -3.45
CA LEU A 160 -0.80 2.46 -4.43
C LEU A 160 -0.18 3.77 -3.93
N THR A 161 0.09 4.67 -4.86
CA THR A 161 0.29 6.09 -4.54
C THR A 161 -1.05 6.77 -4.31
N GLU A 162 -1.06 7.90 -3.62
CA GLU A 162 -2.29 8.67 -3.39
C GLU A 162 -3.01 9.08 -4.69
N PRO A 163 -2.31 9.63 -5.72
CA PRO A 163 -2.97 9.96 -6.98
C PRO A 163 -3.59 8.75 -7.67
N THR A 164 -2.92 7.59 -7.65
CA THR A 164 -3.45 6.36 -8.24
C THR A 164 -4.68 5.86 -7.48
N ALA A 165 -4.64 5.88 -6.14
CA ALA A 165 -5.79 5.49 -5.32
C ALA A 165 -6.99 6.42 -5.56
N SER A 166 -6.75 7.73 -5.68
CA SER A 166 -7.78 8.73 -5.98
C SER A 166 -8.41 8.51 -7.36
N ALA A 167 -7.59 8.24 -8.38
CA ALA A 167 -8.08 7.96 -9.73
C ALA A 167 -8.98 6.70 -9.75
N ILE A 168 -8.53 5.62 -9.10
CA ILE A 168 -9.32 4.39 -8.99
C ILE A 168 -10.65 4.65 -8.27
N MET A 169 -10.62 5.37 -7.15
CA MET A 169 -11.84 5.70 -6.42
C MET A 169 -12.82 6.52 -7.27
N MET A 170 -12.33 7.49 -8.04
CA MET A 170 -13.17 8.28 -8.95
C MET A 170 -13.81 7.40 -10.03
N ASP A 171 -13.05 6.49 -10.63
CA ASP A 171 -13.58 5.59 -11.66
C ASP A 171 -14.59 4.60 -11.08
N VAL A 172 -14.34 4.07 -9.87
CA VAL A 172 -15.29 3.21 -9.16
C VAL A 172 -16.59 3.96 -8.86
N ASN A 173 -16.51 5.17 -8.31
CA ASN A 173 -17.69 5.98 -7.99
C ASN A 173 -18.48 6.32 -9.25
N LYS A 174 -17.78 6.69 -10.34
CA LYS A 174 -18.41 6.98 -11.64
C LYS A 174 -19.11 5.75 -12.19
N ALA A 175 -18.48 4.57 -12.16
CA ALA A 175 -19.07 3.33 -12.69
C ALA A 175 -20.28 2.86 -11.85
N LEU A 176 -20.22 3.02 -10.52
CA LEU A 176 -21.33 2.74 -9.61
C LEU A 176 -22.44 3.81 -9.66
N GLN A 177 -22.17 4.97 -10.27
CA GLN A 177 -23.07 6.13 -10.19
C GLN A 177 -23.40 6.51 -8.74
N LEU A 178 -22.36 6.53 -7.89
CA LEU A 178 -22.39 7.08 -6.55
C LEU A 178 -21.98 8.55 -6.70
N GLY A 179 -22.94 9.45 -6.81
CA GLY A 179 -22.72 10.88 -6.94
C GLY A 179 -23.77 11.63 -6.17
#